data_592d319486e397e59b78b9cfeefaec04
#
_entry.id   592d319486e397e59b78b9cfeefaec04
#
_cell.length_a   1.000
_cell.length_b   1.000
_cell.length_c   1.000
_cell.angle_alpha   90.00
_cell.angle_beta   90.00
_cell.angle_gamma   90.00
#
_symmetry.space_group_name_H-M   'P 1'
#
loop_
_entity.id
_entity.type
_entity.pdbx_description
1 polymer ?
#
loop_
_entity_poly.entity_id
_entity_poly.type
_entity_poly.pdbx_seq_one_letter_code
_entity_poly.pdbx_strand_id
1 'polypeptide(L)'
;SFPASVHDEPITGRVYVALSRDYDGQRTPIAQTGQNGVPVFAINVSQIAPGQPVVIDESATGYPVRQPGDIPAGTYWAEPFVNIYTEFNRADGHTVWMHMDQWEGQNWKRSPGNLHGTPVQITFDPDSPTPIRLVADQVIPPIEIPADDEYVKRFRIQSALLTKWWGHPIYLGATVLLPRGYAEHPDVRYPVVYSH
;
A
#
# COMPACT_ATOMS: atom_id res chain seq x y z
N SER A 1 6.10 -4.24 14.97
CA SER A 1 4.76 -4.29 15.60
C SER A 1 3.95 -3.04 15.24
N PHE A 2 2.65 -3.05 15.55
CA PHE A 2 1.74 -1.90 15.47
C PHE A 2 0.90 -1.83 16.75
N PRO A 3 0.50 -0.64 17.24
CA PRO A 3 -0.32 -0.50 18.43
C PRO A 3 -1.82 -0.59 18.13
N ALA A 4 -2.63 -1.01 19.11
CA ALA A 4 -4.09 -1.06 18.98
C ALA A 4 -4.74 0.32 18.73
N SER A 5 -4.04 1.41 19.02
CA SER A 5 -4.54 2.77 18.77
C SER A 5 -4.66 3.14 17.29
N VAL A 6 -3.96 2.44 16.39
CA VAL A 6 -4.02 2.65 14.93
C VAL A 6 -4.77 1.54 14.20
N HIS A 7 -4.79 0.33 14.79
CA HIS A 7 -5.54 -0.80 14.27
C HIS A 7 -5.75 -1.80 15.41
N ASP A 8 -6.99 -2.03 15.80
CA ASP A 8 -7.33 -2.81 17.00
C ASP A 8 -7.68 -4.28 16.70
N GLU A 9 -7.82 -4.64 15.42
CA GLU A 9 -8.07 -6.01 14.97
C GLU A 9 -6.77 -6.72 14.54
N PRO A 10 -6.74 -8.08 14.53
CA PRO A 10 -5.64 -8.83 13.96
C PRO A 10 -5.47 -8.57 12.45
N ILE A 11 -4.22 -8.46 12.01
CA ILE A 11 -3.87 -8.19 10.61
C ILE A 11 -3.42 -9.46 9.89
N THR A 12 -4.00 -9.72 8.72
CA THR A 12 -3.43 -10.57 7.67
C THR A 12 -2.92 -9.68 6.55
N GLY A 13 -1.67 -9.88 6.10
CA GLY A 13 -1.08 -8.99 5.12
C GLY A 13 0.42 -9.23 4.93
N ARG A 14 1.13 -8.17 4.59
CA ARG A 14 2.57 -8.19 4.39
C ARG A 14 3.27 -7.05 5.12
N VAL A 15 4.23 -7.42 5.96
CA VAL A 15 5.05 -6.47 6.71
C VAL A 15 6.34 -6.23 5.94
N TYR A 16 6.73 -4.96 5.82
CA TYR A 16 7.95 -4.51 5.15
C TYR A 16 8.83 -3.71 6.09
N VAL A 17 10.13 -3.76 5.84
CA VAL A 17 11.12 -2.81 6.36
C VAL A 17 11.99 -2.37 5.20
N ALA A 18 12.02 -1.06 4.93
CA ALA A 18 12.92 -0.45 3.95
C ALA A 18 14.09 0.22 4.65
N LEU A 19 15.29 0.11 4.06
CA LEU A 19 16.52 0.68 4.58
C LEU A 19 17.13 1.65 3.57
N SER A 20 17.35 2.90 3.97
CA SER A 20 18.02 3.90 3.13
C SER A 20 19.18 4.54 3.86
N ARG A 21 20.26 4.85 3.13
CA ARG A 21 21.36 5.67 3.68
C ARG A 21 21.03 7.16 3.62
N ASP A 22 20.10 7.53 2.72
CA ASP A 22 19.74 8.92 2.47
C ASP A 22 18.27 9.16 2.80
N TYR A 23 18.02 10.05 3.76
CA TYR A 23 16.68 10.51 4.09
C TYR A 23 16.73 11.99 4.50
N ASP A 24 16.07 12.82 3.71
CA ASP A 24 16.05 14.27 3.85
C ASP A 24 14.80 14.81 4.57
N GLY A 25 13.98 13.89 5.13
CA GLY A 25 12.72 14.25 5.76
C GLY A 25 11.52 14.31 4.79
N GLN A 26 11.72 14.15 3.49
CA GLN A 26 10.66 14.21 2.48
C GLN A 26 10.37 12.84 1.84
N ARG A 27 11.36 12.24 1.20
CA ARG A 27 11.20 10.96 0.53
C ARG A 27 11.62 9.82 1.46
N THR A 28 10.64 9.19 2.10
CA THR A 28 10.87 8.11 3.07
C THR A 28 11.52 6.87 2.44
N PRO A 29 12.18 5.99 3.22
CA PRO A 29 12.75 4.74 2.71
C PRO A 29 11.75 3.89 1.91
N ILE A 30 10.50 3.74 2.36
CA ILE A 30 9.45 3.04 1.59
C ILE A 30 9.18 3.71 0.24
N ALA A 31 9.14 5.04 0.21
CA ALA A 31 8.93 5.77 -1.04
C ALA A 31 10.12 5.65 -2.02
N GLN A 32 11.31 5.31 -1.51
CA GLN A 32 12.52 5.08 -2.31
C GLN A 32 12.61 3.66 -2.89
N THR A 33 11.75 2.71 -2.46
CA THR A 33 11.76 1.34 -2.97
C THR A 33 11.26 1.26 -4.41
N GLY A 34 11.77 0.31 -5.19
CA GLY A 34 11.41 0.07 -6.59
C GLY A 34 12.50 -0.68 -7.32
N GLN A 35 12.41 -0.79 -8.64
CA GLN A 35 13.34 -1.59 -9.45
C GLN A 35 14.82 -1.22 -9.25
N ASN A 36 15.13 0.06 -9.10
CA ASN A 36 16.48 0.58 -8.81
C ASN A 36 16.50 1.30 -7.45
N GLY A 37 15.66 0.83 -6.52
CA GLY A 37 15.46 1.49 -5.24
C GLY A 37 16.35 0.95 -4.13
N VAL A 38 16.07 1.43 -2.93
CA VAL A 38 16.75 1.01 -1.70
C VAL A 38 16.32 -0.40 -1.28
N PRO A 39 17.13 -1.11 -0.48
CA PRO A 39 16.76 -2.41 0.06
C PRO A 39 15.44 -2.38 0.83
N VAL A 40 14.59 -3.36 0.53
CA VAL A 40 13.34 -3.62 1.25
C VAL A 40 13.21 -5.10 1.51
N PHE A 41 12.82 -5.44 2.72
CA PHE A 41 12.58 -6.82 3.17
C PHE A 41 11.13 -6.98 3.57
N ALA A 42 10.54 -8.13 3.28
CA ALA A 42 9.14 -8.37 3.53
C ALA A 42 8.84 -9.80 3.98
N ILE A 43 7.85 -9.94 4.85
CA ILE A 43 7.30 -11.23 5.28
C ILE A 43 5.78 -11.18 5.27
N ASN A 44 5.15 -12.28 4.84
CA ASN A 44 3.70 -12.42 4.95
C ASN A 44 3.31 -12.78 6.38
N VAL A 45 2.23 -12.22 6.83
CA VAL A 45 1.69 -12.44 8.18
C VAL A 45 0.22 -12.82 8.11
N SER A 46 -0.22 -13.63 9.07
CA SER A 46 -1.61 -14.03 9.20
C SER A 46 -2.06 -13.85 10.64
N GLN A 47 -3.15 -13.09 10.82
CA GLN A 47 -3.82 -12.88 12.10
C GLN A 47 -2.87 -12.40 13.22
N ILE A 48 -1.92 -11.51 12.92
CA ILE A 48 -1.06 -10.92 13.95
C ILE A 48 -1.85 -9.90 14.78
N ALA A 49 -1.82 -10.07 16.10
CA ALA A 49 -2.51 -9.16 17.02
C ALA A 49 -1.77 -7.82 17.19
N PRO A 50 -2.48 -6.74 17.55
CA PRO A 50 -1.84 -5.49 17.98
C PRO A 50 -0.80 -5.73 19.08
N GLY A 51 0.35 -5.07 18.96
CA GLY A 51 1.49 -5.24 19.87
C GLY A 51 2.33 -6.49 19.63
N GLN A 52 1.86 -7.46 18.87
CA GLN A 52 2.64 -8.65 18.54
C GLN A 52 3.82 -8.28 17.63
N PRO A 53 5.05 -8.67 17.98
CA PRO A 53 6.20 -8.41 17.13
C PRO A 53 6.21 -9.35 15.92
N VAL A 54 6.60 -8.80 14.77
CA VAL A 54 6.98 -9.54 13.56
C VAL A 54 8.48 -9.37 13.37
N VAL A 55 9.20 -10.47 13.17
CA VAL A 55 10.65 -10.45 13.00
C VAL A 55 10.96 -10.50 11.50
N ILE A 56 11.75 -9.54 11.04
CA ILE A 56 12.35 -9.55 9.70
C ILE A 56 13.76 -10.13 9.88
N ASP A 57 13.92 -11.36 9.48
CA ASP A 57 15.17 -12.13 9.58
C ASP A 57 15.54 -12.73 8.21
N GLU A 58 16.44 -13.70 8.17
CA GLU A 58 16.90 -14.36 6.96
C GLU A 58 15.80 -15.10 6.16
N SER A 59 14.62 -15.31 6.76
CA SER A 59 13.45 -15.88 6.08
C SER A 59 12.68 -14.83 5.25
N ALA A 60 12.94 -13.55 5.46
CA ALA A 60 12.29 -12.48 4.72
C ALA A 60 12.71 -12.45 3.25
N THR A 61 11.77 -12.11 2.37
CA THR A 61 12.06 -11.86 0.97
C THR A 61 12.57 -10.43 0.80
N GLY A 62 13.77 -10.27 0.22
CA GLY A 62 14.39 -8.97 0.00
C GLY A 62 14.56 -8.59 -1.46
N TYR A 63 14.63 -7.29 -1.75
CA TYR A 63 14.97 -6.72 -3.04
C TYR A 63 15.55 -5.29 -2.88
N PRO A 64 16.58 -4.87 -3.62
CA PRO A 64 17.41 -5.67 -4.54
C PRO A 64 18.38 -6.61 -3.82
N VAL A 65 18.54 -6.48 -2.52
CA VAL A 65 19.32 -7.36 -1.66
C VAL A 65 18.44 -8.50 -1.18
N ARG A 66 18.92 -9.72 -1.25
CA ARG A 66 18.09 -10.90 -1.01
C ARG A 66 17.77 -11.15 0.46
N GLN A 67 18.73 -10.94 1.32
CA GLN A 67 18.62 -11.22 2.76
C GLN A 67 19.14 -10.06 3.59
N PRO A 68 18.64 -9.83 4.81
CA PRO A 68 19.14 -8.79 5.70
C PRO A 68 20.66 -8.90 5.97
N GLY A 69 21.19 -10.12 6.10
CA GLY A 69 22.62 -10.37 6.31
C GLY A 69 23.53 -9.93 5.16
N ASP A 70 22.99 -9.72 3.96
CA ASP A 70 23.75 -9.21 2.81
C ASP A 70 23.87 -7.66 2.82
N ILE A 71 23.25 -6.98 3.77
CA ILE A 71 23.34 -5.52 3.92
C ILE A 71 24.68 -5.17 4.56
N PRO A 72 25.51 -4.29 3.96
CA PRO A 72 26.76 -3.85 4.58
C PRO A 72 26.51 -3.16 5.92
N ALA A 73 27.42 -3.38 6.88
CA ALA A 73 27.40 -2.66 8.15
C ALA A 73 27.40 -1.13 7.94
N GLY A 74 26.68 -0.42 8.76
CA GLY A 74 26.60 1.05 8.68
C GLY A 74 25.35 1.65 9.28
N THR A 75 25.19 2.94 9.05
CA THR A 75 24.03 3.71 9.49
C THR A 75 22.99 3.79 8.39
N TYR A 76 21.74 3.53 8.73
CA TYR A 76 20.60 3.54 7.83
C TYR A 76 19.40 4.22 8.48
N TRP A 77 18.52 4.71 7.66
CA TRP A 77 17.13 5.04 8.01
C TRP A 77 16.26 3.83 7.73
N ALA A 78 15.61 3.32 8.76
CA ALA A 78 14.71 2.17 8.68
C ALA A 78 13.26 2.62 8.82
N GLU A 79 12.39 2.19 7.90
CA GLU A 79 10.96 2.49 7.92
C GLU A 79 10.16 1.20 7.89
N PRO A 80 9.29 0.94 8.89
CA PRO A 80 8.35 -0.17 8.87
C PRO A 80 7.09 0.22 8.10
N PHE A 81 6.52 -0.77 7.41
CA PHE A 81 5.27 -0.62 6.69
C PHE A 81 4.46 -1.91 6.74
N VAL A 82 3.13 -1.80 6.85
CA VAL A 82 2.22 -2.94 6.83
C VAL A 82 1.17 -2.74 5.74
N ASN A 83 1.22 -3.60 4.73
CA ASN A 83 0.17 -3.68 3.72
C ASN A 83 -0.89 -4.69 4.20
N ILE A 84 -2.05 -4.18 4.57
CA ILE A 84 -3.18 -4.96 5.07
C ILE A 84 -3.91 -5.57 3.88
N TYR A 85 -4.18 -6.87 3.95
CA TYR A 85 -4.89 -7.59 2.91
C TYR A 85 -6.37 -7.72 3.23
N THR A 86 -7.17 -7.75 2.19
CA THR A 86 -8.60 -8.06 2.22
C THR A 86 -8.80 -9.53 1.85
N GLU A 87 -9.74 -10.18 2.51
CA GLU A 87 -10.18 -11.53 2.16
C GLU A 87 -11.14 -11.48 0.97
N PHE A 88 -10.88 -12.31 -0.03
CA PHE A 88 -11.75 -12.52 -1.18
C PHE A 88 -12.16 -13.97 -1.29
N ASN A 89 -13.46 -14.22 -1.24
CA ASN A 89 -14.06 -15.54 -1.41
C ASN A 89 -14.56 -15.69 -2.84
N ARG A 90 -13.68 -16.17 -3.72
CA ARG A 90 -13.91 -16.26 -5.16
C ARG A 90 -15.02 -17.26 -5.52
N ALA A 91 -15.71 -17.00 -6.60
CA ALA A 91 -16.81 -17.85 -7.09
C ALA A 91 -16.34 -19.26 -7.53
N ASP A 92 -15.03 -19.47 -7.74
CA ASP A 92 -14.44 -20.79 -8.00
C ASP A 92 -14.12 -21.60 -6.74
N GLY A 93 -14.53 -21.11 -5.57
CA GLY A 93 -14.36 -21.78 -4.28
C GLY A 93 -13.03 -21.52 -3.56
N HIS A 94 -12.15 -20.66 -4.11
CA HIS A 94 -10.89 -20.30 -3.48
C HIS A 94 -11.04 -19.04 -2.63
N THR A 95 -10.48 -19.07 -1.43
CA THR A 95 -10.28 -17.89 -0.60
C THR A 95 -8.85 -17.38 -0.80
N VAL A 96 -8.71 -16.09 -1.11
CA VAL A 96 -7.41 -15.44 -1.28
C VAL A 96 -7.34 -14.17 -0.46
N TRP A 97 -6.17 -13.91 0.10
CA TRP A 97 -5.85 -12.67 0.82
C TRP A 97 -4.91 -11.85 -0.02
N MET A 98 -5.31 -10.64 -0.36
CA MET A 98 -4.52 -9.76 -1.23
C MET A 98 -4.82 -8.29 -0.97
N HIS A 99 -3.91 -7.44 -1.41
CA HIS A 99 -4.14 -6.00 -1.41
C HIS A 99 -5.39 -5.67 -2.25
N MET A 100 -6.28 -4.85 -1.69
CA MET A 100 -7.43 -4.31 -2.39
C MET A 100 -7.15 -2.85 -2.77
N ASP A 101 -7.25 -2.56 -4.07
CA ASP A 101 -7.16 -1.18 -4.56
C ASP A 101 -8.29 -0.32 -3.97
N GLN A 102 -7.94 0.82 -3.43
CA GLN A 102 -8.84 1.81 -2.86
C GLN A 102 -8.74 3.14 -3.60
N TRP A 103 -8.55 3.10 -4.92
CA TRP A 103 -8.38 4.24 -5.83
C TRP A 103 -6.98 4.85 -5.84
N GLU A 104 -6.01 4.19 -5.26
CA GLU A 104 -4.60 4.57 -5.32
C GLU A 104 -3.87 4.00 -6.55
N GLY A 105 -4.56 3.27 -7.43
CA GLY A 105 -4.02 2.68 -8.66
C GLY A 105 -3.07 1.52 -8.41
N GLN A 106 -3.42 0.61 -7.49
CA GLN A 106 -2.61 -0.55 -7.08
C GLN A 106 -1.26 -0.16 -6.43
N ASN A 107 -1.11 1.09 -6.02
CA ASN A 107 0.07 1.54 -5.31
C ASN A 107 -0.10 1.35 -3.80
N TRP A 108 0.14 0.12 -3.32
CA TRP A 108 -0.01 -0.26 -1.92
C TRP A 108 0.70 0.66 -0.91
N LYS A 109 1.75 1.39 -1.34
CA LYS A 109 2.45 2.37 -0.49
C LYS A 109 1.60 3.60 -0.16
N ARG A 110 0.49 3.80 -0.87
CA ARG A 110 -0.43 4.93 -0.70
C ARG A 110 -1.84 4.47 -0.34
N SER A 111 -2.04 3.18 -0.16
CA SER A 111 -3.38 2.62 0.07
C SER A 111 -3.91 3.01 1.44
N PRO A 112 -5.09 3.64 1.50
CA PRO A 112 -5.73 3.98 2.76
C PRO A 112 -5.86 2.79 3.71
N GLY A 113 -5.64 3.05 4.99
CA GLY A 113 -5.71 2.04 6.03
C GLY A 113 -4.43 1.23 6.24
N ASN A 114 -3.50 1.21 5.28
CA ASN A 114 -2.19 0.62 5.51
C ASN A 114 -1.43 1.39 6.60
N LEU A 115 -0.56 0.66 7.34
CA LEU A 115 0.17 1.24 8.44
C LEU A 115 1.63 1.52 8.06
N HIS A 116 2.18 2.58 8.60
CA HIS A 116 3.60 2.91 8.47
C HIS A 116 4.14 3.51 9.76
N GLY A 117 5.45 3.61 9.88
CA GLY A 117 6.11 4.32 10.99
C GLY A 117 6.97 5.46 10.48
N THR A 118 7.34 6.35 11.37
CA THR A 118 8.36 7.37 11.08
C THR A 118 9.71 6.67 10.83
N PRO A 119 10.48 7.05 9.78
CA PRO A 119 11.82 6.55 9.59
C PRO A 119 12.73 6.81 10.81
N VAL A 120 13.41 5.77 11.28
CA VAL A 120 14.31 5.81 12.43
C VAL A 120 15.74 5.56 11.98
N GLN A 121 16.69 6.38 12.46
CA GLN A 121 18.09 6.11 12.21
C GLN A 121 18.57 4.94 13.07
N ILE A 122 19.21 3.96 12.43
CA ILE A 122 19.71 2.74 13.06
C ILE A 122 21.17 2.51 12.69
N THR A 123 21.90 1.83 13.55
CA THR A 123 23.19 1.21 13.19
C THR A 123 22.93 -0.27 12.96
N PHE A 124 23.27 -0.74 11.78
CA PHE A 124 23.11 -2.14 11.37
C PHE A 124 24.47 -2.79 11.21
N ASP A 125 24.65 -3.97 11.81
CA ASP A 125 25.85 -4.79 11.70
C ASP A 125 25.42 -6.25 11.56
N PRO A 126 25.60 -6.87 10.38
CA PRO A 126 25.21 -8.26 10.14
C PRO A 126 26.03 -9.26 10.99
N ASP A 127 27.26 -8.92 11.36
CA ASP A 127 28.15 -9.79 12.15
C ASP A 127 27.85 -9.73 13.67
N SER A 128 27.12 -8.69 14.09
CA SER A 128 26.72 -8.49 15.49
C SER A 128 25.27 -8.02 15.59
N PRO A 129 24.30 -8.85 15.21
CA PRO A 129 22.90 -8.43 15.09
C PRO A 129 22.30 -8.10 16.46
N THR A 130 21.91 -6.85 16.63
CA THR A 130 21.12 -6.38 17.76
C THR A 130 19.69 -6.17 17.32
N PRO A 131 18.68 -6.70 18.05
CA PRO A 131 17.29 -6.50 17.69
C PRO A 131 16.90 -5.02 17.63
N ILE A 132 16.44 -4.57 16.47
CA ILE A 132 15.97 -3.20 16.23
C ILE A 132 14.45 -3.21 16.30
N ARG A 133 13.87 -2.38 17.15
CA ARG A 133 12.42 -2.27 17.29
C ARG A 133 11.89 -1.13 16.44
N LEU A 134 11.00 -1.47 15.51
CA LEU A 134 10.26 -0.54 14.66
C LEU A 134 8.78 -0.67 14.94
N VAL A 135 8.07 0.46 14.92
CA VAL A 135 6.62 0.52 15.17
C VAL A 135 5.94 1.21 14.00
N ALA A 136 4.95 0.56 13.43
CA ALA A 136 4.05 1.15 12.44
C ALA A 136 2.86 1.75 13.22
N ASP A 137 2.95 3.02 13.56
CA ASP A 137 2.03 3.74 14.46
C ASP A 137 1.23 4.83 13.76
N GLN A 138 1.27 4.86 12.44
CA GLN A 138 0.55 5.80 11.61
C GLN A 138 -0.29 5.05 10.58
N VAL A 139 -1.47 5.63 10.23
CA VAL A 139 -2.39 5.08 9.23
C VAL A 139 -2.37 5.98 8.00
N ILE A 140 -2.31 5.39 6.81
CA ILE A 140 -2.48 6.14 5.57
C ILE A 140 -3.93 6.63 5.50
N PRO A 141 -4.16 7.94 5.37
CA PRO A 141 -5.50 8.50 5.38
C PRO A 141 -6.30 8.15 4.12
N PRO A 142 -7.63 8.25 4.14
CA PRO A 142 -8.46 8.14 2.96
C PRO A 142 -8.04 9.09 1.84
N ILE A 143 -8.22 8.66 0.59
CA ILE A 143 -7.94 9.51 -0.58
C ILE A 143 -9.04 10.57 -0.69
N GLU A 144 -8.63 11.82 -0.73
CA GLU A 144 -9.53 12.92 -1.03
C GLU A 144 -9.85 12.93 -2.53
N ILE A 145 -11.11 12.67 -2.86
CA ILE A 145 -11.59 12.75 -4.24
C ILE A 145 -12.02 14.19 -4.48
N PRO A 146 -11.41 14.91 -5.45
CA PRO A 146 -11.84 16.26 -5.78
C PRO A 146 -13.32 16.30 -6.19
N ALA A 147 -14.01 17.37 -5.84
CA ALA A 147 -15.38 17.57 -6.28
C ALA A 147 -15.49 17.65 -7.80
N ASP A 148 -16.65 17.29 -8.33
CA ASP A 148 -16.96 17.53 -9.74
C ASP A 148 -16.99 19.02 -10.04
N ASP A 149 -16.51 19.38 -11.23
CA ASP A 149 -16.63 20.74 -11.75
C ASP A 149 -17.42 20.76 -13.07
N GLU A 150 -17.41 21.88 -13.78
CA GLU A 150 -18.13 22.02 -15.05
C GLU A 150 -17.69 20.98 -16.10
N TYR A 151 -16.38 20.72 -16.17
CA TYR A 151 -15.79 19.90 -17.23
C TYR A 151 -15.39 18.49 -16.76
N VAL A 152 -15.23 18.28 -15.47
CA VAL A 152 -14.77 17.01 -14.91
C VAL A 152 -15.88 16.38 -14.09
N LYS A 153 -16.36 15.22 -14.53
CA LYS A 153 -17.37 14.41 -13.82
C LYS A 153 -16.79 13.08 -13.44
N ARG A 154 -17.00 12.68 -12.19
CA ARG A 154 -16.54 11.40 -11.67
C ARG A 154 -17.74 10.53 -11.33
N PHE A 155 -17.66 9.28 -11.68
CA PHE A 155 -18.67 8.31 -11.26
C PHE A 155 -18.04 7.00 -10.82
N ARG A 156 -18.78 6.32 -9.97
CA ARG A 156 -18.40 5.03 -9.41
C ARG A 156 -19.62 4.12 -9.47
N ILE A 157 -19.46 2.95 -10.08
CA ILE A 157 -20.52 1.94 -10.17
C ILE A 157 -20.01 0.62 -9.57
N GLN A 158 -20.87 -0.06 -8.82
CA GLN A 158 -20.57 -1.41 -8.37
C GLN A 158 -20.78 -2.39 -9.53
N SER A 159 -19.76 -3.18 -9.85
CA SER A 159 -19.87 -4.24 -10.84
C SER A 159 -20.49 -5.47 -10.22
N ALA A 160 -21.72 -5.82 -10.63
CA ALA A 160 -22.38 -7.02 -10.13
C ALA A 160 -21.60 -8.31 -10.47
N LEU A 161 -21.02 -8.38 -11.67
CA LEU A 161 -20.24 -9.54 -12.12
C LEU A 161 -18.95 -9.71 -11.29
N LEU A 162 -18.18 -8.64 -11.13
CA LEU A 162 -16.93 -8.70 -10.35
C LEU A 162 -17.21 -8.93 -8.87
N THR A 163 -18.23 -8.27 -8.30
CA THR A 163 -18.66 -8.49 -6.93
C THR A 163 -19.03 -9.96 -6.69
N LYS A 164 -19.80 -10.56 -7.60
CA LYS A 164 -20.16 -11.98 -7.52
C LYS A 164 -18.93 -12.89 -7.61
N TRP A 165 -17.99 -12.56 -8.49
CA TRP A 165 -16.78 -13.37 -8.69
C TRP A 165 -15.87 -13.32 -7.48
N TRP A 166 -15.60 -12.11 -6.94
CA TRP A 166 -14.66 -11.91 -5.85
C TRP A 166 -15.25 -12.10 -4.45
N GLY A 167 -16.59 -12.26 -4.33
CA GLY A 167 -17.26 -12.38 -3.04
C GLY A 167 -17.14 -11.12 -2.17
N HIS A 168 -16.80 -9.99 -2.77
CA HIS A 168 -16.58 -8.70 -2.13
C HIS A 168 -17.06 -7.57 -3.04
N PRO A 169 -17.64 -6.46 -2.53
CA PRO A 169 -18.05 -5.33 -3.36
C PRO A 169 -16.89 -4.78 -4.20
N ILE A 170 -16.98 -4.90 -5.52
CA ILE A 170 -16.00 -4.37 -6.47
C ILE A 170 -16.63 -3.24 -7.27
N TYR A 171 -15.93 -2.12 -7.31
CA TYR A 171 -16.39 -0.92 -7.99
C TYR A 171 -15.50 -0.59 -9.18
N LEU A 172 -16.12 -0.04 -10.21
CA LEU A 172 -15.47 0.58 -11.35
C LEU A 172 -15.66 2.08 -11.24
N GLY A 173 -14.62 2.83 -11.47
CA GLY A 173 -14.67 4.28 -11.48
C GLY A 173 -14.23 4.84 -12.82
N ALA A 174 -14.75 6.02 -13.15
CA ALA A 174 -14.29 6.77 -14.30
C ALA A 174 -14.33 8.27 -14.04
N THR A 175 -13.41 8.97 -14.68
CA THR A 175 -13.42 10.43 -14.78
C THR A 175 -13.75 10.79 -16.23
N VAL A 176 -14.81 11.56 -16.41
CA VAL A 176 -15.26 12.03 -17.72
C VAL A 176 -14.85 13.49 -17.89
N LEU A 177 -14.12 13.77 -18.94
CA LEU A 177 -13.81 15.14 -19.36
C LEU A 177 -14.84 15.57 -20.40
N LEU A 178 -15.60 16.61 -20.09
CA LEU A 178 -16.63 17.18 -20.95
C LEU A 178 -16.03 18.28 -21.83
N PRO A 179 -16.42 18.37 -23.10
CA PRO A 179 -16.01 19.48 -23.96
C PRO A 179 -16.66 20.79 -23.53
N ARG A 180 -16.02 21.91 -23.88
CA ARG A 180 -16.61 23.24 -23.67
C ARG A 180 -17.97 23.35 -24.36
N GLY A 181 -18.96 23.93 -23.69
CA GLY A 181 -20.31 24.09 -24.21
C GLY A 181 -21.17 22.83 -24.19
N TYR A 182 -20.72 21.77 -23.50
CA TYR A 182 -21.48 20.51 -23.40
C TYR A 182 -22.90 20.71 -22.86
N ALA A 183 -23.05 21.53 -21.82
CA ALA A 183 -24.34 21.81 -21.20
C ALA A 183 -25.24 22.70 -22.08
N GLU A 184 -24.66 23.47 -22.99
CA GLU A 184 -25.39 24.35 -23.90
C GLU A 184 -25.97 23.60 -25.13
N HIS A 185 -25.43 22.40 -25.39
CA HIS A 185 -25.77 21.60 -26.56
C HIS A 185 -26.21 20.17 -26.19
N PRO A 186 -27.31 19.97 -25.43
CA PRO A 186 -27.70 18.67 -24.89
C PRO A 186 -28.09 17.64 -25.97
N ASP A 187 -28.48 18.08 -27.17
CA ASP A 187 -28.85 17.21 -28.27
C ASP A 187 -27.67 16.77 -29.17
N VAL A 188 -26.50 17.32 -28.93
CA VAL A 188 -25.30 16.98 -29.71
C VAL A 188 -24.69 15.67 -29.16
N ARG A 189 -24.40 14.74 -30.08
CA ARG A 189 -23.68 13.51 -29.77
C ARG A 189 -22.20 13.74 -30.02
N TYR A 190 -21.41 13.62 -28.95
CA TYR A 190 -19.97 13.76 -29.00
C TYR A 190 -19.29 12.40 -29.15
N PRO A 191 -18.18 12.30 -29.91
CA PRO A 191 -17.36 11.10 -29.91
C PRO A 191 -16.76 10.88 -28.53
N VAL A 192 -16.59 9.60 -28.13
CA VAL A 192 -16.01 9.24 -26.82
C VAL A 192 -14.66 8.58 -27.07
N VAL A 193 -13.64 9.04 -26.34
CA VAL A 193 -12.34 8.40 -26.27
C VAL A 193 -12.18 7.78 -24.88
N TYR A 194 -11.88 6.49 -24.85
CA TYR A 194 -11.56 5.77 -23.62
C TYR A 194 -10.05 5.70 -23.44
N SER A 195 -9.59 6.04 -22.23
CA SER A 195 -8.21 5.87 -21.82
C SER A 195 -8.17 5.09 -20.51
N HIS A 196 -7.26 4.14 -20.39
CA HIS A 196 -7.05 3.31 -19.20
C HIS A 196 -5.56 3.09 -18.95
#